data_55a391205607d232ea0c41d5b5e84115
#
_entry.id   55a391205607d232ea0c41d5b5e84115
#
_cell.length_a   1.000
_cell.length_b   1.000
_cell.length_c   1.000
_cell.angle_alpha   90.00
_cell.angle_beta   90.00
_cell.angle_gamma   90.00
#
_symmetry.space_group_name_H-M   'P 1'
#
loop_
_entity.id
_entity.type
_entity.pdbx_description
1 polymer ?
#
loop_
_entity_poly.entity_id
_entity_poly.type
_entity_poly.pdbx_seq_one_letter_code
_entity_poly.pdbx_strand_id
1 'polypeptide(L)'
;MSFKELFLIEEHDFTGLKCPLPVLKAKRVLKNLVRGKKVIFISDDPASPIDFTHFSENEGYEISIKSTTKGMHYFTMYKNET
;
A
#
# COMPACT_ATOMS: atom_id res chain seq x y z
N MET A 1 4.85 -20.72 -0.55
CA MET A 1 4.89 -19.66 0.47
C MET A 1 4.76 -20.30 1.86
N SER A 2 5.66 -19.96 2.78
CA SER A 2 5.60 -20.54 4.12
C SER A 2 4.47 -19.89 4.92
N PHE A 3 4.02 -20.58 5.94
CA PHE A 3 2.97 -20.10 6.83
C PHE A 3 3.36 -18.77 7.50
N LYS A 4 4.64 -18.59 7.81
CA LYS A 4 5.16 -17.37 8.40
C LYS A 4 5.01 -16.17 7.48
N GLU A 5 5.21 -16.37 6.20
CA GLU A 5 5.12 -15.28 5.21
C GLU A 5 3.70 -14.74 5.11
N LEU A 6 2.70 -15.59 5.25
CA LEU A 6 1.30 -15.16 5.24
C LEU A 6 0.97 -14.24 6.40
N PHE A 7 1.56 -14.48 7.57
CA PHE A 7 1.37 -13.61 8.73
C PHE A 7 2.08 -12.28 8.61
N LEU A 8 3.10 -12.18 7.75
CA LEU A 8 3.86 -10.95 7.55
C LEU A 8 3.21 -10.03 6.51
N ILE A 9 2.15 -10.46 5.85
CA ILE A 9 1.44 -9.68 4.85
C ILE A 9 0.08 -9.27 5.41
N GLU A 10 -0.16 -7.96 5.44
CA GLU A 10 -1.41 -7.37 5.85
C GLU A 10 -2.08 -6.78 4.62
N GLU A 11 -3.39 -6.91 4.49
CA GLU A 11 -4.09 -6.44 3.31
C GLU A 11 -5.24 -5.52 3.72
N HIS A 12 -5.37 -4.39 3.05
CA HIS A 12 -6.42 -3.41 3.29
C HIS A 12 -7.12 -3.06 1.99
N ASP A 13 -8.43 -3.24 1.95
CA ASP A 13 -9.24 -2.96 0.77
C ASP A 13 -9.84 -1.56 0.89
N PHE A 14 -9.34 -0.64 0.05
CA PHE A 14 -9.82 0.74 0.00
C PHE A 14 -10.68 1.01 -1.24
N THR A 15 -11.21 -0.03 -1.88
CA THR A 15 -12.09 0.17 -3.04
C THR A 15 -13.29 1.03 -2.65
N GLY A 16 -13.72 1.89 -3.56
CA GLY A 16 -14.81 2.84 -3.31
C GLY A 16 -14.37 4.14 -2.69
N LEU A 17 -13.16 4.22 -2.15
CA LEU A 17 -12.63 5.47 -1.60
C LEU A 17 -12.00 6.31 -2.70
N LYS A 18 -12.22 7.62 -2.62
CA LYS A 18 -11.68 8.57 -3.59
C LYS A 18 -10.48 9.32 -3.01
N CYS A 19 -9.57 9.75 -3.89
CA CYS A 19 -8.46 10.60 -3.52
C CYS A 19 -8.95 11.79 -2.68
N PRO A 20 -8.31 12.14 -1.56
CA PRO A 20 -7.04 11.60 -1.04
C PRO A 20 -7.20 10.51 0.04
N LEU A 21 -8.41 9.94 0.20
CA LEU A 21 -8.69 9.02 1.30
C LEU A 21 -7.82 7.75 1.31
N PRO A 22 -7.55 7.08 0.16
CA PRO A 22 -6.71 5.90 0.20
C PRO A 22 -5.34 6.15 0.82
N VAL A 23 -4.67 7.23 0.41
CA VAL A 23 -3.35 7.58 0.96
C VAL A 23 -3.43 7.93 2.43
N LEU A 24 -4.44 8.68 2.84
CA LEU A 24 -4.60 9.08 4.24
C LEU A 24 -4.80 7.85 5.15
N LYS A 25 -5.59 6.89 4.72
CA LYS A 25 -5.80 5.66 5.48
C LYS A 25 -4.54 4.79 5.49
N ALA A 26 -3.86 4.69 4.35
CA ALA A 26 -2.61 3.94 4.25
C ALA A 26 -1.55 4.51 5.19
N LYS A 27 -1.47 5.83 5.28
CA LYS A 27 -0.52 6.50 6.17
C LYS A 27 -0.72 6.07 7.64
N ARG A 28 -1.96 5.94 8.08
CA ARG A 28 -2.25 5.47 9.44
C ARG A 28 -1.79 4.03 9.66
N VAL A 29 -2.06 3.16 8.69
CA VAL A 29 -1.65 1.77 8.78
C VAL A 29 -0.13 1.65 8.84
N LEU A 30 0.56 2.40 7.96
CA LEU A 30 2.02 2.33 7.87
C LEU A 30 2.71 2.85 9.11
N LYS A 31 2.13 3.83 9.81
CA LYS A 31 2.71 4.34 11.06
C LYS A 31 2.81 3.28 12.13
N ASN A 32 1.90 2.32 12.12
CA ASN A 32 1.84 1.25 13.11
C ASN A 32 2.42 -0.05 12.60
N LEU A 33 3.01 -0.03 11.40
CA LEU A 33 3.54 -1.24 10.78
C LEU A 33 4.83 -1.67 11.45
N VAL A 34 4.89 -2.94 11.82
CA VAL A 34 6.09 -3.55 12.39
C VAL A 34 7.15 -3.69 11.28
N ARG A 35 8.42 -3.45 11.63
CA ARG A 35 9.53 -3.61 10.68
C ARG A 35 9.55 -5.01 10.10
N GLY A 36 9.82 -5.08 8.80
CA GLY A 36 9.87 -6.34 8.08
C GLY A 36 8.52 -6.85 7.63
N LYS A 37 7.45 -6.20 8.04
CA LYS A 37 6.10 -6.56 7.62
C LYS A 37 5.75 -5.83 6.33
N LYS A 38 5.12 -6.55 5.40
CA LYS A 38 4.61 -5.95 4.17
C LYS A 38 3.12 -5.71 4.30
N VAL A 39 2.62 -4.70 3.61
CA VAL A 39 1.20 -4.41 3.57
C VAL A 39 0.79 -4.19 2.12
N ILE A 40 -0.40 -4.67 1.76
CA ILE A 40 -0.97 -4.48 0.44
C ILE A 40 -2.21 -3.60 0.59
N PHE A 41 -2.23 -2.50 -0.17
CA PHE A 41 -3.40 -1.63 -0.25
C PHE A 41 -4.04 -1.82 -1.61
N ILE A 42 -5.36 -1.91 -1.64
CA ILE A 42 -6.13 -2.10 -2.87
C ILE A 42 -6.98 -0.85 -3.07
N SER A 43 -6.92 -0.28 -4.28
CA SER A 43 -7.71 0.91 -4.61
C SER A 43 -8.20 0.83 -6.05
N ASP A 44 -9.38 1.38 -6.31
CA ASP A 44 -9.91 1.53 -7.66
C ASP A 44 -9.93 2.98 -8.11
N ASP A 45 -9.36 3.90 -7.34
CA ASP A 45 -9.29 5.30 -7.71
C ASP A 45 -8.18 5.53 -8.73
N PRO A 46 -8.48 6.15 -9.90
CA PRO A 46 -7.46 6.39 -10.95
C PRO A 46 -6.29 7.25 -10.50
N ALA A 47 -6.47 8.11 -9.51
CA ALA A 47 -5.39 8.96 -9.00
C ALA A 47 -4.50 8.25 -7.98
N SER A 48 -4.91 7.08 -7.47
CA SER A 48 -4.18 6.44 -6.40
C SER A 48 -2.74 6.03 -6.74
N PRO A 49 -2.42 5.55 -7.96
CA PRO A 49 -1.02 5.22 -8.26
C PRO A 49 -0.07 6.41 -8.11
N ILE A 50 -0.47 7.58 -8.58
CA ILE A 50 0.35 8.80 -8.47
C ILE A 50 0.45 9.22 -7.01
N ASP A 51 -0.66 9.21 -6.29
CA ASP A 51 -0.69 9.62 -4.88
C ASP A 51 0.18 8.72 -4.01
N PHE A 52 0.09 7.40 -4.21
CA PHE A 52 0.91 6.45 -3.45
C PHE A 52 2.39 6.55 -3.79
N THR A 53 2.72 6.82 -5.06
CA THR A 53 4.11 7.00 -5.47
C THR A 53 4.72 8.22 -4.78
N HIS A 54 4.03 9.35 -4.80
CA HIS A 54 4.51 10.56 -4.12
C HIS A 54 4.64 10.34 -2.63
N PHE A 55 3.67 9.69 -2.03
CA PHE A 55 3.71 9.40 -0.60
C PHE A 55 4.92 8.53 -0.24
N SER A 56 5.17 7.47 -1.01
CA SER A 56 6.29 6.57 -0.74
C SER A 56 7.63 7.27 -0.87
N GLU A 57 7.78 8.14 -1.88
CA GLU A 57 8.99 8.91 -2.07
C GLU A 57 9.22 9.89 -0.92
N ASN A 58 8.17 10.59 -0.49
CA ASN A 58 8.29 11.58 0.57
C ASN A 58 8.57 10.97 1.93
N GLU A 59 8.01 9.80 2.22
CA GLU A 59 8.09 9.20 3.55
C GLU A 59 9.11 8.05 3.65
N GLY A 60 9.77 7.72 2.55
CA GLY A 60 10.84 6.71 2.56
C GLY A 60 10.34 5.26 2.61
N TYR A 61 9.17 4.99 2.06
CA TYR A 61 8.68 3.63 1.93
C TYR A 61 9.04 3.03 0.58
N GLU A 62 9.26 1.72 0.56
CA GLU A 62 9.37 0.99 -0.68
C GLU A 62 7.97 0.64 -1.19
N ILE A 63 7.78 0.70 -2.49
CA ILE A 63 6.47 0.44 -3.09
C ILE A 63 6.61 -0.36 -4.38
N SER A 64 5.67 -1.30 -4.55
CA SER A 64 5.50 -2.04 -5.80
C SER A 64 4.04 -1.92 -6.21
N ILE A 65 3.79 -1.54 -7.44
CA ILE A 65 2.43 -1.28 -7.93
C ILE A 65 2.08 -2.28 -9.04
N LYS A 66 0.93 -2.92 -8.89
CA LYS A 66 0.34 -3.74 -9.95
C LYS A 66 -1.05 -3.22 -10.24
N SER A 67 -1.34 -2.97 -11.52
CA SER A 67 -2.64 -2.48 -11.94
C SER A 67 -3.26 -3.44 -12.94
N THR A 68 -4.58 -3.62 -12.83
CA THR A 68 -5.32 -4.50 -13.74
C THR A 68 -5.99 -3.67 -14.83
N THR A 69 -6.39 -4.35 -15.91
CA THR A 69 -7.13 -3.71 -16.99
C THR A 69 -8.51 -3.23 -16.57
N LYS A 70 -9.01 -3.70 -15.43
CA LYS A 70 -10.31 -3.30 -14.88
C LYS A 70 -10.22 -2.12 -13.91
N GLY A 71 -9.04 -1.51 -13.79
CA GLY A 71 -8.87 -0.33 -12.96
C GLY A 71 -8.59 -0.61 -11.48
N MET A 72 -8.24 -1.82 -11.13
CA MET A 72 -7.83 -2.15 -9.77
C MET A 72 -6.33 -1.96 -9.61
N HIS A 73 -5.92 -1.37 -8.51
CA HIS A 73 -4.52 -1.10 -8.21
C HIS A 73 -4.13 -1.77 -6.89
N TYR A 74 -3.00 -2.45 -6.90
CA TYR A 74 -2.48 -3.15 -5.72
C TYR A 74 -1.13 -2.57 -5.38
N PHE A 75 -1.02 -2.00 -4.17
CA PHE A 75 0.19 -1.34 -3.70
C PHE A 75 0.80 -2.19 -2.58
N THR A 76 1.93 -2.79 -2.85
CA THR A 76 2.68 -3.52 -1.83
C THR A 76 3.73 -2.58 -1.26
N MET A 77 3.66 -2.30 0.04
CA MET A 77 4.54 -1.33 0.69
C MET A 77 5.19 -1.91 1.93
N TYR A 78 6.39 -1.44 2.22
CA TYR A 78 7.11 -1.81 3.42
C TYR A 78 8.13 -0.72 3.76
N LYS A 79 8.54 -0.69 5.04
CA LYS A 79 9.57 0.24 5.47
C LYS A 79 10.94 -0.25 5.03
N ASN A 80 11.73 0.65 4.47
CA ASN A 80 13.11 0.37 4.15
C ASN A 80 13.91 0.34 5.45
N GLU A 81 14.66 -0.74 5.67
CA GLU A 81 15.39 -0.98 6.92
C GLU A 81 16.79 -0.39 6.97
N THR A 82 17.10 0.60 6.21
CA THR A 82 18.43 1.20 6.31
C THR A 82 18.59 2.09 7.52
#